data_f23d6ab70379c338c5a025027471a1fb
#
_entry.id   f23d6ab70379c338c5a025027471a1fb
#
_cell.length_a   1.000
_cell.length_b   1.000
_cell.length_c   1.000
_cell.angle_alpha   90.00
_cell.angle_beta   90.00
_cell.angle_gamma   90.00
#
_symmetry.space_group_name_H-M   'P 1'
#
loop_
_entity.id
_entity.type
_entity.pdbx_description
1 polymer ?
#
loop_
_entity_poly.entity_id
_entity_poly.type
_entity_poly.pdbx_seq_one_letter_code
_entity_poly.pdbx_strand_id
1 'polypeptide(L)'
;LKSTIIMNEHSLDNVTKTKTYLNGVDAPDRSKSIVGGLSGTVFKLPDVNSGYPVAKLIDESGAEVEDFQRGDGYPDTRSHRLKLGVLVPATNCMVESEMWDIIVRNRELLSGVGIHATNILTPAPKFGNAEELENYKTVFNANLVEAAETALLAEPQYLIVAFSMEHFYSDLDENASQPRLVEQSTGLSAATWSKAADAALKKFGARRIGLLCPFDPRGLENAIGFFENLGYEVASAAGLGCASGTDVGHVPDAYKEKVIHERFVPVDIDAIVVCGTNLASLALAEKLEQKLDIPIIGINPALLWYALRENGISAPLLGASRLF
;
A
#
# COMPACT_ATOMS: atom_id res chain seq x y z
N LEU A 1 8.59 -5.27 36.85
CA LEU A 1 7.18 -5.66 36.74
C LEU A 1 7.04 -6.44 35.44
N LYS A 2 7.04 -7.79 35.55
CA LYS A 2 6.74 -8.70 34.44
C LYS A 2 5.22 -8.86 34.41
N SER A 3 4.53 -8.34 33.40
CA SER A 3 3.15 -8.69 33.14
C SER A 3 3.13 -9.99 32.33
N THR A 4 2.73 -11.05 32.97
CA THR A 4 2.47 -12.35 32.33
C THR A 4 1.09 -12.26 31.71
N ILE A 5 1.03 -12.31 30.38
CA ILE A 5 -0.25 -12.47 29.66
C ILE A 5 -0.58 -13.96 29.75
N ILE A 6 -1.60 -14.31 30.53
CA ILE A 6 -2.14 -15.67 30.58
C ILE A 6 -3.13 -15.79 29.42
N MET A 7 -2.74 -16.49 28.38
CA MET A 7 -3.67 -16.90 27.32
C MET A 7 -4.38 -18.20 27.73
N ASN A 8 -5.68 -18.19 27.69
CA ASN A 8 -6.53 -19.32 28.09
C ASN A 8 -6.54 -20.37 26.97
N GLU A 9 -6.10 -21.57 27.25
CA GLU A 9 -5.92 -22.66 26.27
C GLU A 9 -7.23 -23.24 25.67
N HIS A 10 -8.40 -22.78 26.09
CA HIS A 10 -9.69 -23.35 25.65
C HIS A 10 -10.30 -22.78 24.39
N SER A 11 -9.65 -21.78 23.72
CA SER A 11 -10.25 -21.13 22.53
C SER A 11 -9.74 -21.66 21.18
N LEU A 12 -8.95 -22.72 21.15
CA LEU A 12 -8.25 -23.15 19.93
C LEU A 12 -9.02 -24.13 19.03
N ASP A 13 -10.13 -24.69 19.48
CA ASP A 13 -10.74 -25.84 18.78
C ASP A 13 -11.88 -25.52 17.77
N ASN A 14 -12.30 -24.27 17.61
CA ASN A 14 -13.50 -23.96 16.82
C ASN A 14 -13.31 -23.08 15.58
N VAL A 15 -12.14 -23.09 14.94
CA VAL A 15 -11.91 -22.26 13.76
C VAL A 15 -11.83 -23.08 12.48
N THR A 16 -12.98 -23.52 12.00
CA THR A 16 -13.13 -24.07 10.65
C THR A 16 -14.42 -23.60 10.02
N LYS A 17 -14.50 -22.32 9.62
CA LYS A 17 -15.46 -21.87 8.61
C LYS A 17 -14.87 -20.75 7.76
N THR A 18 -14.83 -20.99 6.48
CA THR A 18 -14.43 -20.09 5.41
C THR A 18 -15.36 -18.87 5.40
N LYS A 19 -14.79 -17.67 5.38
CA LYS A 19 -15.53 -16.42 5.19
C LYS A 19 -15.55 -16.01 3.75
N THR A 20 -16.73 -15.63 3.29
CA THR A 20 -16.93 -14.94 2.02
C THR A 20 -16.74 -13.45 2.27
N TYR A 21 -15.77 -12.82 1.62
CA TYR A 21 -15.60 -11.38 1.64
C TYR A 21 -16.50 -10.70 0.60
N LEU A 22 -16.80 -9.42 0.79
CA LEU A 22 -17.83 -8.63 0.09
C LEU A 22 -17.86 -8.70 -1.46
N ASN A 23 -16.92 -9.36 -2.12
CA ASN A 23 -16.88 -9.50 -3.58
C ASN A 23 -17.16 -10.91 -4.09
N GLY A 24 -17.73 -11.81 -3.29
CA GLY A 24 -18.15 -13.14 -3.75
C GLY A 24 -17.02 -14.10 -4.15
N VAL A 25 -15.79 -13.79 -3.81
CA VAL A 25 -14.67 -14.71 -3.98
C VAL A 25 -14.51 -15.48 -2.69
N ASP A 26 -14.63 -16.79 -2.76
CA ASP A 26 -14.33 -17.67 -1.62
C ASP A 26 -12.88 -17.43 -1.19
N ALA A 27 -12.70 -17.09 0.07
CA ALA A 27 -11.36 -16.97 0.63
C ALA A 27 -10.63 -18.31 0.50
N PRO A 28 -9.35 -18.33 0.08
CA PRO A 28 -8.60 -19.57 -0.03
C PRO A 28 -8.59 -20.31 1.30
N ASP A 29 -8.66 -21.64 1.23
CA ASP A 29 -8.59 -22.51 2.41
C ASP A 29 -7.26 -22.30 3.14
N ARG A 30 -7.28 -21.47 4.15
CA ARG A 30 -6.11 -21.08 4.95
C ARG A 30 -5.60 -22.20 5.88
N SER A 31 -6.33 -23.32 5.94
CA SER A 31 -5.83 -24.48 6.70
C SER A 31 -4.63 -25.14 6.03
N LYS A 32 -4.37 -24.84 4.76
CA LYS A 32 -3.33 -25.45 3.93
C LYS A 32 -2.16 -24.54 3.62
N SER A 33 -2.25 -23.27 3.95
CA SER A 33 -1.16 -22.35 3.67
C SER A 33 -0.42 -22.00 4.94
N ILE A 34 0.86 -22.12 4.84
CA ILE A 34 1.87 -21.30 5.47
C ILE A 34 2.65 -22.05 6.52
N VAL A 35 3.67 -22.65 5.98
CA VAL A 35 4.90 -22.94 6.69
C VAL A 35 5.88 -21.86 6.23
N GLY A 36 6.12 -20.90 7.05
CA GLY A 36 7.14 -19.91 6.76
C GLY A 36 7.01 -18.75 7.73
N GLY A 37 7.92 -18.52 8.52
CA GLY A 37 7.93 -17.43 9.45
C GLY A 37 8.20 -17.92 10.87
N LEU A 38 8.41 -17.04 11.74
CA LEU A 38 8.82 -17.22 13.11
C LEU A 38 8.05 -18.35 13.80
N SER A 39 8.67 -19.51 13.97
CA SER A 39 8.25 -20.64 14.81
C SER A 39 7.10 -21.56 14.36
N GLY A 40 6.66 -21.56 13.11
CA GLY A 40 5.61 -22.48 12.66
C GLY A 40 4.23 -22.27 13.33
N THR A 41 3.98 -21.10 13.86
CA THR A 41 2.71 -20.75 14.48
C THR A 41 1.71 -20.37 13.38
N VAL A 42 0.66 -21.15 13.24
CA VAL A 42 -0.47 -20.84 12.37
C VAL A 42 -1.32 -19.79 13.09
N PHE A 43 -1.31 -18.55 12.63
CA PHE A 43 -2.25 -17.53 13.10
C PHE A 43 -3.62 -17.80 12.47
N LYS A 44 -4.58 -18.16 13.30
CA LYS A 44 -5.97 -18.25 12.89
C LYS A 44 -6.66 -16.95 13.25
N LEU A 45 -7.24 -16.28 12.24
CA LEU A 45 -8.09 -15.12 12.52
C LEU A 45 -9.32 -15.57 13.32
N PRO A 46 -9.74 -14.82 14.36
CA PRO A 46 -10.97 -15.11 15.06
C PRO A 46 -12.16 -15.04 14.11
N ASP A 47 -13.13 -15.92 14.28
CA ASP A 47 -14.40 -15.83 13.58
C ASP A 47 -15.16 -14.60 14.11
N VAL A 48 -15.33 -13.56 13.29
CA VAL A 48 -16.02 -12.32 13.66
C VAL A 48 -17.51 -12.57 14.01
N ASN A 49 -18.06 -13.73 13.65
CA ASN A 49 -19.43 -14.14 13.97
C ASN A 49 -19.47 -15.19 15.10
N SER A 50 -18.39 -15.39 15.82
CA SER A 50 -18.26 -16.47 16.84
C SER A 50 -19.18 -16.27 18.05
N GLY A 51 -19.85 -15.13 18.18
CA GLY A 51 -20.65 -14.82 19.37
C GLY A 51 -19.84 -14.58 20.64
N TYR A 52 -18.51 -14.47 20.53
CA TYR A 52 -17.69 -14.10 21.68
C TYR A 52 -17.86 -12.63 22.01
N PRO A 53 -17.97 -12.27 23.30
CA PRO A 53 -17.96 -10.88 23.71
C PRO A 53 -16.63 -10.23 23.35
N VAL A 54 -16.69 -8.99 22.87
CA VAL A 54 -15.49 -8.17 22.57
C VAL A 54 -14.81 -7.74 23.88
N ALA A 55 -15.62 -7.48 24.89
CA ALA A 55 -15.15 -7.13 26.22
C ALA A 55 -16.11 -7.67 27.28
N LYS A 56 -15.58 -7.86 28.47
CA LYS A 56 -16.33 -8.21 29.65
C LYS A 56 -15.98 -7.23 30.74
N LEU A 57 -16.99 -6.64 31.34
CA LEU A 57 -16.77 -5.84 32.54
C LEU A 57 -16.51 -6.77 33.72
N ILE A 58 -15.34 -6.69 34.29
CA ILE A 58 -14.92 -7.47 35.46
C ILE A 58 -14.91 -6.54 36.66
N ASP A 59 -15.61 -6.88 37.73
CA ASP A 59 -15.63 -6.10 38.96
C ASP A 59 -14.37 -6.35 39.85
N GLU A 60 -14.30 -5.69 41.00
CA GLU A 60 -13.18 -5.76 41.93
C GLU A 60 -12.98 -7.18 42.50
N SER A 61 -14.00 -8.03 42.48
CA SER A 61 -13.94 -9.43 42.93
C SER A 61 -13.45 -10.40 41.86
N GLY A 62 -13.30 -9.90 40.61
CA GLY A 62 -13.00 -10.73 39.43
C GLY A 62 -14.22 -11.38 38.80
N ALA A 63 -15.45 -10.99 39.21
CA ALA A 63 -16.68 -11.49 38.61
C ALA A 63 -17.01 -10.75 37.33
N GLU A 64 -17.53 -11.47 36.33
CA GLU A 64 -18.06 -10.89 35.10
C GLU A 64 -19.41 -10.23 35.39
N VAL A 65 -19.51 -8.96 35.11
CA VAL A 65 -20.71 -8.15 35.41
C VAL A 65 -21.52 -7.87 34.15
N GLU A 66 -20.85 -7.64 33.03
CA GLU A 66 -21.48 -7.26 31.78
C GLU A 66 -20.61 -7.71 30.58
N ASP A 67 -21.28 -8.13 29.49
CA ASP A 67 -20.66 -8.44 28.21
C ASP A 67 -20.88 -7.32 27.22
N PHE A 68 -19.83 -6.96 26.47
CA PHE A 68 -19.95 -6.14 25.28
C PHE A 68 -19.80 -7.01 24.03
N GLN A 69 -20.88 -7.15 23.28
CA GLN A 69 -20.88 -7.92 22.05
C GLN A 69 -20.32 -7.09 20.89
N ARG A 70 -19.60 -7.76 19.98
CA ARG A 70 -19.18 -7.15 18.73
C ARG A 70 -20.41 -6.81 17.90
N GLY A 71 -20.65 -5.52 17.70
CA GLY A 71 -21.74 -5.04 16.83
C GLY A 71 -21.36 -5.16 15.35
N ASP A 72 -22.26 -4.67 14.48
CA ASP A 72 -22.06 -4.65 13.03
C ASP A 72 -20.98 -3.64 12.55
N GLY A 73 -20.38 -2.90 13.48
CA GLY A 73 -19.34 -1.91 13.22
C GLY A 73 -17.99 -2.53 12.90
N TYR A 74 -17.91 -3.19 11.78
CA TYR A 74 -16.66 -3.72 11.26
C TYR A 74 -15.87 -2.64 10.52
N PRO A 75 -14.53 -2.69 10.56
CA PRO A 75 -13.69 -3.65 11.29
C PRO A 75 -13.33 -3.23 12.71
N ASP A 76 -13.54 -1.97 13.10
CA ASP A 76 -13.34 -1.46 14.45
C ASP A 76 -14.02 -0.10 14.64
N THR A 77 -13.92 0.49 15.85
CA THR A 77 -14.62 1.74 16.20
C THR A 77 -14.16 2.96 15.40
N ARG A 78 -12.98 2.94 14.80
CA ARG A 78 -12.41 4.04 14.03
C ARG A 78 -12.46 3.80 12.54
N SER A 79 -12.38 2.52 12.12
CA SER A 79 -12.41 2.10 10.72
C SER A 79 -13.69 1.32 10.40
N HIS A 80 -14.81 1.73 10.99
CA HIS A 80 -16.09 1.02 10.88
C HIS A 80 -16.67 0.95 9.46
N ARG A 81 -16.17 1.78 8.55
CA ARG A 81 -16.58 1.81 7.15
C ARG A 81 -15.61 1.06 6.24
N LEU A 82 -14.32 1.25 6.44
CA LEU A 82 -13.27 0.62 5.65
C LEU A 82 -11.94 0.66 6.39
N LYS A 83 -11.29 -0.49 6.58
CA LYS A 83 -9.90 -0.58 7.03
C LYS A 83 -9.02 -1.04 5.87
N LEU A 84 -8.06 -0.21 5.50
CA LEU A 84 -7.04 -0.51 4.50
C LEU A 84 -5.78 -1.02 5.21
N GLY A 85 -5.34 -2.22 4.88
CA GLY A 85 -4.01 -2.72 5.29
C GLY A 85 -2.97 -2.20 4.31
N VAL A 86 -1.96 -1.48 4.78
CA VAL A 86 -0.94 -0.87 3.93
C VAL A 86 0.40 -1.57 4.17
N LEU A 87 0.91 -2.26 3.16
CA LEU A 87 2.20 -2.94 3.19
C LEU A 87 3.29 -1.97 2.74
N VAL A 88 4.18 -1.59 3.66
CA VAL A 88 5.15 -0.51 3.47
C VAL A 88 6.57 -1.02 3.71
N PRO A 89 7.54 -0.80 2.81
CA PRO A 89 8.94 -1.07 3.12
C PRO A 89 9.41 -0.35 4.39
N ALA A 90 10.16 -1.01 5.25
CA ALA A 90 10.58 -0.46 6.54
C ALA A 90 11.44 0.82 6.44
N THR A 91 11.99 1.09 5.26
CA THR A 91 12.74 2.33 4.96
C THR A 91 11.86 3.50 4.50
N ASN A 92 10.56 3.25 4.27
CA ASN A 92 9.65 4.24 3.70
C ASN A 92 8.87 4.96 4.80
N CYS A 93 8.93 6.28 4.80
CA CYS A 93 8.23 7.14 5.75
C CYS A 93 7.22 8.09 5.09
N MET A 94 7.08 8.06 3.76
CA MET A 94 6.20 8.99 3.02
C MET A 94 4.81 8.44 2.77
N VAL A 95 4.66 7.12 2.62
CA VAL A 95 3.36 6.49 2.33
C VAL A 95 2.32 6.85 3.38
N GLU A 96 2.62 6.56 4.64
CA GLU A 96 1.69 6.85 5.74
C GLU A 96 1.42 8.34 5.88
N SER A 97 2.47 9.16 5.77
CA SER A 97 2.36 10.61 5.89
C SER A 97 1.41 11.19 4.86
N GLU A 98 1.57 10.87 3.58
CA GLU A 98 0.73 11.41 2.51
C GLU A 98 -0.70 10.85 2.56
N MET A 99 -0.88 9.56 2.88
CA MET A 99 -2.21 8.95 3.00
C MET A 99 -3.00 9.53 4.18
N TRP A 100 -2.36 9.69 5.35
CA TRP A 100 -3.00 10.31 6.50
C TRP A 100 -3.30 11.79 6.26
N ASP A 101 -2.44 12.50 5.54
CA ASP A 101 -2.67 13.90 5.19
C ASP A 101 -3.98 14.07 4.39
N ILE A 102 -4.21 13.20 3.40
CA ILE A 102 -5.45 13.16 2.63
C ILE A 102 -6.65 12.80 3.51
N ILE A 103 -6.54 11.75 4.34
CA ILE A 103 -7.64 11.27 5.20
C ILE A 103 -8.02 12.33 6.23
N VAL A 104 -7.04 12.94 6.89
CA VAL A 104 -7.30 13.94 7.94
C VAL A 104 -7.91 15.22 7.37
N ARG A 105 -7.44 15.70 6.22
CA ARG A 105 -8.03 16.87 5.53
C ARG A 105 -9.48 16.61 5.09
N ASN A 106 -9.84 15.36 4.87
CA ASN A 106 -11.18 14.96 4.40
C ASN A 106 -11.94 14.11 5.44
N ARG A 107 -11.67 14.30 6.71
CA ARG A 107 -12.20 13.48 7.81
C ARG A 107 -13.71 13.35 7.87
N GLU A 108 -14.46 14.32 7.34
CA GLU A 108 -15.92 14.29 7.29
C GLU A 108 -16.41 13.32 6.20
N LEU A 109 -15.81 13.37 5.02
CA LEU A 109 -16.11 12.51 3.88
C LEU A 109 -15.58 11.09 4.06
N LEU A 110 -14.44 10.96 4.73
CA LEU A 110 -13.73 9.71 5.00
C LEU A 110 -13.90 9.23 6.46
N SER A 111 -14.95 9.71 7.14
CA SER A 111 -15.29 9.19 8.47
C SER A 111 -15.47 7.67 8.42
N GLY A 112 -14.82 6.97 9.35
CA GLY A 112 -14.83 5.51 9.40
C GLY A 112 -13.91 4.82 8.37
N VAL A 113 -13.08 5.57 7.65
CA VAL A 113 -11.99 5.03 6.83
C VAL A 113 -10.70 5.14 7.62
N GLY A 114 -9.98 4.03 7.77
CA GLY A 114 -8.70 3.98 8.44
C GLY A 114 -7.66 3.19 7.66
N ILE A 115 -6.40 3.45 7.95
CA ILE A 115 -5.26 2.69 7.45
C ILE A 115 -4.54 2.01 8.62
N HIS A 116 -4.07 0.79 8.40
CA HIS A 116 -3.19 0.06 9.30
C HIS A 116 -1.93 -0.32 8.51
N ALA A 117 -0.80 0.28 8.84
CA ALA A 117 0.46 0.01 8.17
C ALA A 117 1.17 -1.19 8.78
N THR A 118 1.71 -2.04 7.92
CA THR A 118 2.57 -3.15 8.30
C THR A 118 3.87 -3.04 7.52
N ASN A 119 4.99 -3.04 8.26
CA ASN A 119 6.29 -2.85 7.66
C ASN A 119 6.80 -4.15 7.03
N ILE A 120 7.26 -4.07 5.77
CA ILE A 120 8.03 -5.11 5.10
C ILE A 120 9.48 -4.91 5.50
N LEU A 121 10.08 -5.88 6.17
CA LEU A 121 11.50 -5.83 6.49
C LEU A 121 12.32 -5.82 5.20
N THR A 122 12.97 -4.69 4.94
CA THR A 122 13.72 -4.48 3.71
C THR A 122 15.21 -4.56 4.01
N PRO A 123 15.92 -5.60 3.56
CA PRO A 123 17.37 -5.66 3.73
C PRO A 123 18.04 -4.53 2.96
N ALA A 124 19.21 -4.10 3.41
CA ALA A 124 20.00 -3.12 2.67
C ALA A 124 20.36 -3.72 1.29
N PRO A 125 19.98 -3.07 0.18
CA PRO A 125 20.27 -3.60 -1.13
C PRO A 125 21.76 -3.61 -1.41
N LYS A 126 22.24 -4.74 -1.92
CA LYS A 126 23.55 -4.85 -2.56
C LYS A 126 23.26 -5.31 -3.99
N PHE A 127 23.47 -4.44 -4.94
CA PHE A 127 23.16 -4.71 -6.36
C PHE A 127 24.41 -4.75 -7.22
N GLY A 128 25.51 -5.29 -6.69
CA GLY A 128 26.77 -5.35 -7.40
C GLY A 128 26.75 -6.31 -8.61
N ASN A 129 25.88 -7.32 -8.58
CA ASN A 129 25.74 -8.31 -9.65
C ASN A 129 24.36 -8.94 -9.65
N ALA A 130 24.06 -9.77 -10.67
CA ALA A 130 22.76 -10.42 -10.85
C ALA A 130 22.39 -11.38 -9.71
N GLU A 131 23.36 -12.08 -9.11
CA GLU A 131 23.14 -13.01 -8.02
C GLU A 131 22.70 -12.28 -6.75
N GLU A 132 23.34 -11.15 -6.43
CA GLU A 132 22.95 -10.30 -5.29
C GLU A 132 21.53 -9.74 -5.47
N LEU A 133 21.16 -9.35 -6.68
CA LEU A 133 19.83 -8.88 -7.01
C LEU A 133 18.79 -9.99 -6.81
N GLU A 134 19.03 -11.20 -7.32
CA GLU A 134 18.09 -12.33 -7.17
C GLU A 134 17.95 -12.76 -5.69
N ASN A 135 19.05 -12.75 -4.95
CA ASN A 135 18.99 -13.01 -3.51
C ASN A 135 18.17 -11.94 -2.77
N TYR A 136 18.37 -10.65 -3.12
CA TYR A 136 17.54 -9.56 -2.57
C TYR A 136 16.05 -9.76 -2.85
N LYS A 137 15.68 -10.07 -4.09
CA LYS A 137 14.28 -10.33 -4.48
C LYS A 137 13.69 -11.50 -3.69
N THR A 138 14.46 -12.58 -3.52
CA THR A 138 14.03 -13.76 -2.77
C THR A 138 13.72 -13.41 -1.31
N VAL A 139 14.63 -12.70 -0.64
CA VAL A 139 14.46 -12.26 0.75
C VAL A 139 13.31 -11.26 0.87
N PHE A 140 13.21 -10.31 -0.06
CA PHE A 140 12.13 -9.34 -0.09
C PHE A 140 10.75 -10.02 -0.24
N ASN A 141 10.62 -10.99 -1.14
CA ASN A 141 9.37 -11.71 -1.35
C ASN A 141 8.94 -12.51 -0.11
N ALA A 142 9.88 -13.15 0.59
CA ALA A 142 9.59 -13.84 1.84
C ALA A 142 9.09 -12.88 2.92
N ASN A 143 9.76 -11.75 3.09
CA ASN A 143 9.37 -10.71 4.05
C ASN A 143 8.05 -10.03 3.67
N LEU A 144 7.74 -9.91 2.38
CA LEU A 144 6.46 -9.39 1.90
C LEU A 144 5.30 -10.29 2.28
N VAL A 145 5.45 -11.60 2.12
CA VAL A 145 4.41 -12.57 2.52
C VAL A 145 4.20 -12.52 4.03
N GLU A 146 5.27 -12.51 4.83
CA GLU A 146 5.19 -12.40 6.30
C GLU A 146 4.48 -11.11 6.74
N ALA A 147 4.81 -9.98 6.11
CA ALA A 147 4.16 -8.70 6.39
C ALA A 147 2.67 -8.72 5.99
N ALA A 148 2.33 -9.33 4.85
CA ALA A 148 0.95 -9.45 4.40
C ALA A 148 0.10 -10.30 5.37
N GLU A 149 0.65 -11.41 5.86
CA GLU A 149 0.01 -12.24 6.88
C GLU A 149 -0.12 -11.52 8.22
N THR A 150 0.90 -10.77 8.62
CA THR A 150 0.86 -9.94 9.82
C THR A 150 -0.23 -8.87 9.73
N ALA A 151 -0.39 -8.25 8.56
CA ALA A 151 -1.44 -7.25 8.33
C ALA A 151 -2.85 -7.81 8.57
N LEU A 152 -3.08 -9.10 8.30
CA LEU A 152 -4.38 -9.75 8.52
C LEU A 152 -4.80 -9.79 9.99
N LEU A 153 -3.87 -9.69 10.94
CA LEU A 153 -4.17 -9.65 12.37
C LEU A 153 -4.98 -8.41 12.76
N ALA A 154 -4.85 -7.32 11.99
CA ALA A 154 -5.66 -6.12 12.16
C ALA A 154 -7.01 -6.18 11.41
N GLU A 155 -7.33 -7.29 10.77
CA GLU A 155 -8.57 -7.54 10.03
C GLU A 155 -8.88 -6.46 8.98
N PRO A 156 -7.97 -6.12 8.04
CA PRO A 156 -8.27 -5.20 6.96
C PRO A 156 -9.25 -5.83 5.97
N GLN A 157 -10.01 -4.99 5.27
CA GLN A 157 -10.94 -5.42 4.22
C GLN A 157 -10.28 -5.41 2.83
N TYR A 158 -9.27 -4.59 2.65
CA TYR A 158 -8.57 -4.38 1.40
C TYR A 158 -7.11 -4.03 1.67
N LEU A 159 -6.21 -4.40 0.77
CA LEU A 159 -4.79 -4.13 0.94
C LEU A 159 -4.30 -3.04 -0.03
N ILE A 160 -3.27 -2.34 0.39
CA ILE A 160 -2.47 -1.45 -0.46
C ILE A 160 -1.03 -1.96 -0.44
N VAL A 161 -0.53 -2.37 -1.58
CA VAL A 161 0.86 -2.77 -1.78
C VAL A 161 1.67 -1.51 -2.09
N ALA A 162 2.20 -0.87 -1.04
CA ALA A 162 2.78 0.46 -1.10
C ALA A 162 4.29 0.44 -1.35
N PHE A 163 4.70 -0.25 -2.39
CA PHE A 163 6.07 -0.22 -2.93
C PHE A 163 6.03 -0.30 -4.45
N SER A 164 7.11 0.11 -5.06
CA SER A 164 7.27 0.19 -6.50
C SER A 164 8.30 -0.83 -6.98
N MET A 165 7.97 -1.57 -8.03
CA MET A 165 8.85 -2.59 -8.60
C MET A 165 9.36 -2.23 -10.00
N GLU A 166 8.96 -1.08 -10.54
CA GLU A 166 9.35 -0.61 -11.86
C GLU A 166 10.87 -0.44 -12.01
N HIS A 167 11.57 -0.16 -10.92
CA HIS A 167 13.02 -0.06 -10.98
C HIS A 167 13.75 -1.42 -11.09
N PHE A 168 13.06 -2.52 -10.79
CA PHE A 168 13.59 -3.87 -10.95
C PHE A 168 13.16 -4.53 -12.25
N TYR A 169 11.93 -4.26 -12.70
CA TYR A 169 11.32 -4.95 -13.82
C TYR A 169 10.58 -3.98 -14.74
N SER A 170 10.89 -4.04 -16.02
CA SER A 170 10.08 -3.42 -17.08
C SER A 170 8.95 -4.33 -17.57
N ASP A 171 9.07 -5.64 -17.38
CA ASP A 171 8.05 -6.62 -17.76
C ASP A 171 6.83 -6.54 -16.84
N LEU A 172 5.62 -6.56 -17.43
CA LEU A 172 4.36 -6.41 -16.71
C LEU A 172 4.02 -7.63 -15.85
N ASP A 173 4.37 -8.83 -16.29
CA ASP A 173 4.09 -10.05 -15.52
C ASP A 173 5.03 -10.19 -14.33
N GLU A 174 6.31 -9.87 -14.51
CA GLU A 174 7.27 -9.80 -13.41
C GLU A 174 6.88 -8.75 -12.38
N ASN A 175 6.46 -7.57 -12.82
CA ASN A 175 5.93 -6.51 -11.96
C ASN A 175 4.69 -6.95 -11.16
N ALA A 176 3.84 -7.77 -11.76
CA ALA A 176 2.63 -8.28 -11.11
C ALA A 176 2.90 -9.46 -10.17
N SER A 177 4.12 -10.01 -10.11
CA SER A 177 4.42 -11.22 -9.32
C SER A 177 4.24 -11.01 -7.82
N GLN A 178 4.74 -9.92 -7.24
CA GLN A 178 4.61 -9.62 -5.81
C GLN A 178 3.17 -9.31 -5.39
N PRO A 179 2.40 -8.47 -6.11
CA PRO A 179 0.97 -8.32 -5.85
C PRO A 179 0.21 -9.65 -5.86
N ARG A 180 0.50 -10.55 -6.80
CA ARG A 180 -0.11 -11.89 -6.84
C ARG A 180 0.24 -12.72 -5.59
N LEU A 181 1.48 -12.65 -5.11
CA LEU A 181 1.86 -13.31 -3.85
C LEU A 181 1.03 -12.80 -2.66
N VAL A 182 0.83 -11.48 -2.56
CA VAL A 182 0.02 -10.87 -1.51
C VAL A 182 -1.43 -11.34 -1.62
N GLU A 183 -2.04 -11.27 -2.80
CA GLU A 183 -3.42 -11.71 -3.02
C GLU A 183 -3.59 -13.21 -2.73
N GLN A 184 -2.62 -14.04 -3.09
CA GLN A 184 -2.64 -15.48 -2.84
C GLN A 184 -2.48 -15.83 -1.36
N SER A 185 -1.58 -15.14 -0.64
CA SER A 185 -1.33 -15.42 0.78
C SER A 185 -2.43 -14.90 1.69
N THR A 186 -3.10 -13.81 1.32
CA THR A 186 -4.10 -13.15 2.17
C THR A 186 -5.55 -13.45 1.78
N GLY A 187 -5.81 -13.77 0.52
CA GLY A 187 -7.16 -13.85 -0.05
C GLY A 187 -7.87 -12.50 -0.17
N LEU A 188 -7.16 -11.39 0.00
CA LEU A 188 -7.70 -10.04 -0.13
C LEU A 188 -7.26 -9.42 -1.45
N SER A 189 -8.15 -8.62 -2.05
CA SER A 189 -7.79 -7.78 -3.18
C SER A 189 -6.85 -6.65 -2.74
N ALA A 190 -5.99 -6.21 -3.65
CA ALA A 190 -5.00 -5.19 -3.37
C ALA A 190 -4.91 -4.11 -4.45
N ALA A 191 -4.79 -2.85 -4.00
CA ALA A 191 -4.27 -1.77 -4.83
C ALA A 191 -2.75 -1.93 -4.96
N THR A 192 -2.27 -1.78 -6.18
CA THR A 192 -0.84 -1.79 -6.48
C THR A 192 -0.47 -0.49 -7.18
N TRP A 193 0.79 -0.08 -7.08
CA TRP A 193 1.27 1.14 -7.72
C TRP A 193 0.98 1.13 -9.23
N SER A 194 1.15 -0.01 -9.90
CA SER A 194 0.93 -0.16 -11.35
C SER A 194 -0.54 -0.01 -11.74
N LYS A 195 -1.45 -0.69 -11.04
CA LYS A 195 -2.90 -0.53 -11.26
C LYS A 195 -3.35 0.91 -10.99
N ALA A 196 -2.84 1.52 -9.91
CA ALA A 196 -3.21 2.87 -9.53
C ALA A 196 -2.68 3.93 -10.51
N ALA A 197 -1.43 3.82 -10.95
CA ALA A 197 -0.83 4.74 -11.94
C ALA A 197 -1.55 4.63 -13.29
N ASP A 198 -1.79 3.43 -13.80
CA ASP A 198 -2.50 3.18 -15.05
C ASP A 198 -3.94 3.73 -15.00
N ALA A 199 -4.67 3.47 -13.91
CA ALA A 199 -6.03 3.99 -13.73
C ALA A 199 -6.05 5.53 -13.65
N ALA A 200 -5.06 6.14 -12.98
CA ALA A 200 -4.94 7.59 -12.89
C ALA A 200 -4.63 8.22 -14.27
N LEU A 201 -3.69 7.65 -15.02
CA LEU A 201 -3.38 8.11 -16.38
C LEU A 201 -4.59 8.00 -17.31
N LYS A 202 -5.32 6.88 -17.25
CA LYS A 202 -6.56 6.68 -18.01
C LYS A 202 -7.65 7.69 -17.64
N LYS A 203 -7.78 8.04 -16.36
CA LYS A 203 -8.73 9.06 -15.89
C LYS A 203 -8.48 10.40 -16.56
N PHE A 204 -7.22 10.79 -16.78
CA PHE A 204 -6.84 12.02 -17.45
C PHE A 204 -6.78 11.89 -18.98
N GLY A 205 -6.98 10.71 -19.55
CA GLY A 205 -6.83 10.44 -20.98
C GLY A 205 -5.40 10.62 -21.48
N ALA A 206 -4.43 10.52 -20.58
CA ALA A 206 -3.02 10.74 -20.88
C ALA A 206 -2.49 9.64 -21.82
N ARG A 207 -1.62 10.03 -22.75
CA ARG A 207 -0.90 9.15 -23.67
C ARG A 207 0.59 9.42 -23.67
N ARG A 208 0.98 10.69 -23.58
CA ARG A 208 2.36 11.16 -23.54
C ARG A 208 2.68 11.61 -22.14
N ILE A 209 3.65 10.97 -21.49
CA ILE A 209 3.93 11.21 -20.06
C ILE A 209 5.37 11.64 -19.81
N GLY A 210 5.54 12.40 -18.72
CA GLY A 210 6.83 12.66 -18.10
C GLY A 210 7.02 11.74 -16.89
N LEU A 211 8.22 11.16 -16.69
CA LEU A 211 8.55 10.33 -15.54
C LEU A 211 9.61 10.98 -14.67
N LEU A 212 9.28 11.26 -13.41
CA LEU A 212 10.24 11.65 -12.37
C LEU A 212 10.44 10.45 -11.43
N CYS A 213 11.64 9.88 -11.41
CA CYS A 213 11.98 8.69 -10.65
C CYS A 213 13.13 8.94 -9.68
N PRO A 214 13.16 8.32 -8.49
CA PRO A 214 14.31 8.41 -7.59
C PRO A 214 15.48 7.51 -8.01
N PHE A 215 15.33 6.70 -9.06
CA PHE A 215 16.18 5.59 -9.40
C PHE A 215 17.50 6.00 -10.09
N ASP A 216 18.45 5.08 -10.08
CA ASP A 216 19.65 5.11 -10.87
C ASP A 216 19.35 4.93 -12.39
N PRO A 217 20.35 5.03 -13.30
CA PRO A 217 20.09 4.91 -14.72
C PRO A 217 19.41 3.61 -15.15
N ARG A 218 19.73 2.49 -14.52
CA ARG A 218 19.12 1.19 -14.84
C ARG A 218 17.66 1.13 -14.36
N GLY A 219 17.40 1.61 -13.15
CA GLY A 219 16.03 1.68 -12.62
C GLY A 219 15.17 2.66 -13.41
N LEU A 220 15.74 3.75 -13.90
CA LEU A 220 15.05 4.69 -14.79
C LEU A 220 14.70 4.03 -16.13
N GLU A 221 15.62 3.28 -16.75
CA GLU A 221 15.38 2.54 -17.99
C GLU A 221 14.25 1.51 -17.81
N ASN A 222 14.27 0.76 -16.71
CA ASN A 222 13.21 -0.19 -16.39
C ASN A 222 11.85 0.51 -16.20
N ALA A 223 11.79 1.65 -15.52
CA ALA A 223 10.58 2.42 -15.33
C ALA A 223 10.02 2.94 -16.67
N ILE A 224 10.88 3.44 -17.55
CA ILE A 224 10.49 3.84 -18.92
C ILE A 224 9.87 2.65 -19.64
N GLY A 225 10.59 1.53 -19.74
CA GLY A 225 10.11 0.32 -20.42
C GLY A 225 8.80 -0.22 -19.83
N PHE A 226 8.60 -0.10 -18.51
CA PHE A 226 7.36 -0.49 -17.88
C PHE A 226 6.15 0.33 -18.38
N PHE A 227 6.25 1.67 -18.42
CA PHE A 227 5.16 2.51 -18.90
C PHE A 227 4.95 2.38 -20.41
N GLU A 228 6.01 2.16 -21.19
CA GLU A 228 5.91 1.86 -22.62
C GLU A 228 5.21 0.51 -22.86
N ASN A 229 5.49 -0.50 -22.06
CA ASN A 229 4.78 -1.80 -22.10
C ASN A 229 3.29 -1.69 -21.71
N LEU A 230 2.92 -0.68 -20.90
CA LEU A 230 1.51 -0.32 -20.65
C LEU A 230 0.86 0.44 -21.80
N GLY A 231 1.62 0.88 -22.81
CA GLY A 231 1.13 1.58 -23.99
C GLY A 231 1.20 3.10 -23.93
N TYR A 232 1.95 3.65 -22.96
CA TYR A 232 2.22 5.11 -22.88
C TYR A 232 3.48 5.48 -23.64
N GLU A 233 3.50 6.70 -24.21
CA GLU A 233 4.72 7.30 -24.73
C GLU A 233 5.43 8.05 -23.60
N VAL A 234 6.64 7.63 -23.23
CA VAL A 234 7.46 8.36 -22.28
C VAL A 234 8.24 9.45 -23.00
N ALA A 235 7.63 10.64 -23.10
CA ALA A 235 8.19 11.76 -23.86
C ALA A 235 9.38 12.45 -23.17
N SER A 236 9.47 12.36 -21.83
CA SER A 236 10.59 12.83 -21.05
C SER A 236 10.72 12.03 -19.74
N ALA A 237 11.95 11.77 -19.30
CA ALA A 237 12.20 11.09 -18.05
C ALA A 237 13.41 11.70 -17.32
N ALA A 238 13.37 11.67 -16.00
CA ALA A 238 14.45 12.11 -15.12
C ALA A 238 14.61 11.15 -13.93
N GLY A 239 15.82 10.62 -13.76
CA GLY A 239 16.24 9.84 -12.59
C GLY A 239 17.05 10.70 -11.63
N LEU A 240 16.72 10.63 -10.34
CA LEU A 240 17.40 11.42 -9.29
C LEU A 240 18.64 10.71 -8.74
N GLY A 241 18.84 9.42 -9.04
CA GLY A 241 20.01 8.66 -8.63
C GLY A 241 20.18 8.54 -7.12
N CYS A 242 19.09 8.40 -6.36
CA CYS A 242 19.15 8.26 -4.92
C CYS A 242 19.94 7.00 -4.52
N ALA A 243 20.87 7.14 -3.58
CA ALA A 243 21.79 6.07 -3.22
C ALA A 243 21.15 4.95 -2.39
N SER A 244 20.04 5.24 -1.70
CA SER A 244 19.31 4.26 -0.89
C SER A 244 17.81 4.55 -0.87
N GLY A 245 17.01 3.56 -0.44
CA GLY A 245 15.58 3.75 -0.23
C GLY A 245 15.26 4.85 0.80
N THR A 246 16.11 5.05 1.80
CA THR A 246 15.97 6.11 2.80
C THR A 246 16.27 7.48 2.20
N ASP A 247 17.29 7.61 1.35
CA ASP A 247 17.67 8.88 0.72
C ASP A 247 16.56 9.45 -0.17
N VAL A 248 15.71 8.58 -0.74
CA VAL A 248 14.55 9.00 -1.52
C VAL A 248 13.64 9.93 -0.71
N GLY A 249 13.39 9.62 0.56
CA GLY A 249 12.59 10.44 1.45
C GLY A 249 13.20 11.80 1.81
N HIS A 250 14.48 12.00 1.52
CA HIS A 250 15.19 13.27 1.77
C HIS A 250 15.20 14.23 0.58
N VAL A 251 14.66 13.84 -0.58
CA VAL A 251 14.61 14.72 -1.76
C VAL A 251 13.62 15.86 -1.54
N PRO A 252 14.07 17.12 -1.46
CA PRO A 252 13.19 18.24 -1.16
C PRO A 252 12.29 18.60 -2.35
N ASP A 253 11.08 19.10 -2.05
CA ASP A 253 10.12 19.52 -3.10
C ASP A 253 10.69 20.58 -4.03
N ALA A 254 11.47 21.52 -3.51
CA ALA A 254 12.11 22.56 -4.32
C ALA A 254 13.03 21.98 -5.42
N TYR A 255 13.72 20.87 -5.14
CA TYR A 255 14.55 20.21 -6.14
C TYR A 255 13.71 19.45 -7.17
N LYS A 256 12.67 18.75 -6.75
CA LYS A 256 11.72 18.10 -7.66
C LYS A 256 11.00 19.12 -8.57
N GLU A 257 10.55 20.24 -8.01
CA GLU A 257 9.97 21.36 -8.75
C GLU A 257 10.91 21.89 -9.84
N LYS A 258 12.19 22.12 -9.49
CA LYS A 258 13.21 22.52 -10.45
C LYS A 258 13.33 21.52 -11.60
N VAL A 259 13.46 20.22 -11.28
CA VAL A 259 13.56 19.16 -12.31
C VAL A 259 12.32 19.13 -13.21
N ILE A 260 11.12 19.28 -12.65
CA ILE A 260 9.87 19.34 -13.42
C ILE A 260 9.89 20.52 -14.39
N HIS A 261 10.26 21.71 -13.95
CA HIS A 261 10.33 22.89 -14.80
C HIS A 261 11.38 22.77 -15.91
N GLU A 262 12.53 22.21 -15.62
CA GLU A 262 13.63 22.09 -16.58
C GLU A 262 13.43 20.96 -17.59
N ARG A 263 12.79 19.85 -17.18
CA ARG A 263 12.76 18.62 -17.99
C ARG A 263 11.40 18.31 -18.60
N PHE A 264 10.30 18.72 -17.97
CA PHE A 264 8.95 18.32 -18.40
C PHE A 264 8.15 19.49 -18.98
N VAL A 265 8.23 20.68 -18.38
CA VAL A 265 7.48 21.85 -18.89
C VAL A 265 7.81 22.21 -20.36
N PRO A 266 9.07 22.07 -20.85
CA PRO A 266 9.37 22.32 -22.26
C PRO A 266 8.88 21.25 -23.24
N VAL A 267 8.32 20.14 -22.74
CA VAL A 267 7.90 18.98 -23.54
C VAL A 267 6.38 18.91 -23.59
N ASP A 268 5.83 18.58 -24.73
CA ASP A 268 4.39 18.34 -24.90
C ASP A 268 4.03 16.98 -24.24
N ILE A 269 3.43 17.05 -23.06
CA ILE A 269 3.03 15.88 -22.23
C ILE A 269 1.63 16.09 -21.65
N ASP A 270 0.90 15.01 -21.50
CA ASP A 270 -0.46 14.99 -20.95
C ASP A 270 -0.47 14.89 -19.41
N ALA A 271 0.55 14.28 -18.81
CA ALA A 271 0.67 14.10 -17.37
C ALA A 271 2.13 13.84 -16.95
N ILE A 272 2.43 14.10 -15.67
CA ILE A 272 3.69 13.74 -15.03
C ILE A 272 3.42 12.65 -14.00
N VAL A 273 4.20 11.58 -14.03
CA VAL A 273 4.18 10.53 -12.98
C VAL A 273 5.41 10.70 -12.10
N VAL A 274 5.19 10.84 -10.79
CA VAL A 274 6.25 10.85 -9.78
C VAL A 274 6.32 9.46 -9.19
N CYS A 275 7.27 8.67 -9.68
CA CYS A 275 7.51 7.27 -9.29
C CYS A 275 8.20 7.17 -7.94
N GLY A 276 8.04 6.00 -7.30
CA GLY A 276 8.68 5.71 -6.02
C GLY A 276 7.86 6.16 -4.82
N THR A 277 7.40 5.19 -4.03
CA THR A 277 6.51 5.45 -2.89
C THR A 277 7.16 6.21 -1.73
N ASN A 278 8.49 6.26 -1.64
CA ASN A 278 9.19 7.11 -0.67
C ASN A 278 9.56 8.51 -1.22
N LEU A 279 9.21 8.81 -2.47
CA LEU A 279 9.37 10.14 -3.06
C LEU A 279 8.09 10.95 -2.86
N ALA A 280 8.06 11.80 -1.83
CA ALA A 280 6.89 12.61 -1.51
C ALA A 280 6.43 13.44 -2.72
N SER A 281 5.13 13.46 -2.98
CA SER A 281 4.57 14.02 -4.21
C SER A 281 3.27 14.81 -4.02
N LEU A 282 2.53 14.59 -2.92
CA LEU A 282 1.21 15.19 -2.71
C LEU A 282 1.25 16.71 -2.71
N ALA A 283 2.07 17.31 -1.83
CA ALA A 283 2.19 18.76 -1.72
C ALA A 283 2.78 19.40 -3.01
N LEU A 284 3.70 18.68 -3.66
CA LEU A 284 4.29 19.08 -4.94
C LEU A 284 3.22 19.12 -6.03
N ALA A 285 2.39 18.09 -6.15
CA ALA A 285 1.31 18.01 -7.11
C ALA A 285 0.29 19.14 -6.91
N GLU A 286 -0.20 19.32 -5.66
CA GLU A 286 -1.14 20.40 -5.34
C GLU A 286 -0.63 21.79 -5.77
N LYS A 287 0.65 22.03 -5.51
CA LYS A 287 1.29 23.32 -5.85
C LYS A 287 1.46 23.53 -7.34
N LEU A 288 1.91 22.50 -8.06
CA LEU A 288 2.31 22.66 -9.47
C LEU A 288 1.14 22.50 -10.44
N GLU A 289 0.16 21.64 -10.17
CA GLU A 289 -1.02 21.48 -11.01
C GLU A 289 -1.80 22.79 -11.20
N GLN A 290 -1.84 23.64 -10.16
CA GLN A 290 -2.45 24.97 -10.24
C GLN A 290 -1.72 25.93 -11.19
N LYS A 291 -0.41 25.73 -11.40
CA LYS A 291 0.45 26.62 -12.19
C LYS A 291 0.66 26.10 -13.61
N LEU A 292 0.77 24.79 -13.78
CA LEU A 292 1.20 24.16 -15.03
C LEU A 292 0.03 23.68 -15.88
N ASP A 293 -1.15 23.51 -15.29
CA ASP A 293 -2.32 22.85 -15.88
C ASP A 293 -2.03 21.42 -16.41
N ILE A 294 -1.00 20.80 -15.89
CA ILE A 294 -0.61 19.42 -16.19
C ILE A 294 -0.89 18.56 -14.96
N PRO A 295 -1.66 17.45 -15.05
CA PRO A 295 -1.84 16.51 -13.95
C PRO A 295 -0.52 15.94 -13.47
N ILE A 296 -0.33 15.89 -12.14
CA ILE A 296 0.85 15.28 -11.51
C ILE A 296 0.40 14.12 -10.65
N ILE A 297 0.71 12.93 -11.10
CA ILE A 297 0.30 11.66 -10.48
C ILE A 297 1.42 11.19 -9.55
N GLY A 298 1.25 11.42 -8.25
CA GLY A 298 2.09 10.80 -7.23
C GLY A 298 1.59 9.39 -6.92
N ILE A 299 2.50 8.47 -6.70
CA ILE A 299 2.12 7.05 -6.50
C ILE A 299 1.32 6.85 -5.20
N ASN A 300 1.69 7.50 -4.09
CA ASN A 300 0.95 7.32 -2.83
C ASN A 300 -0.48 7.87 -2.90
N PRO A 301 -0.72 9.12 -3.39
CA PRO A 301 -2.07 9.59 -3.65
C PRO A 301 -2.84 8.68 -4.61
N ALA A 302 -2.21 8.19 -5.67
CA ALA A 302 -2.85 7.29 -6.64
C ALA A 302 -3.26 5.96 -6.01
N LEU A 303 -2.42 5.37 -5.16
CA LEU A 303 -2.72 4.14 -4.43
C LEU A 303 -3.95 4.31 -3.52
N LEU A 304 -3.99 5.38 -2.73
CA LEU A 304 -5.14 5.66 -1.86
C LEU A 304 -6.40 5.94 -2.68
N TRP A 305 -6.30 6.77 -3.72
CA TRP A 305 -7.41 7.07 -4.63
C TRP A 305 -7.98 5.79 -5.24
N TYR A 306 -7.12 4.93 -5.78
CA TYR A 306 -7.52 3.67 -6.39
C TYR A 306 -8.19 2.74 -5.38
N ALA A 307 -7.60 2.57 -4.19
CA ALA A 307 -8.17 1.75 -3.13
C ALA A 307 -9.55 2.25 -2.67
N LEU A 308 -9.73 3.57 -2.55
CA LEU A 308 -11.04 4.17 -2.21
C LEU A 308 -12.07 3.88 -3.31
N ARG A 309 -11.72 4.01 -4.59
CA ARG A 309 -12.63 3.75 -5.72
C ARG A 309 -13.04 2.28 -5.79
N GLU A 310 -12.09 1.35 -5.63
CA GLU A 310 -12.37 -0.10 -5.60
C GLU A 310 -13.32 -0.48 -4.46
N ASN A 311 -13.35 0.31 -3.38
CA ASN A 311 -14.23 0.10 -2.24
C ASN A 311 -15.46 1.04 -2.22
N GLY A 312 -15.85 1.57 -3.38
CA GLY A 312 -17.09 2.33 -3.57
C GLY A 312 -17.08 3.76 -3.00
N ILE A 313 -15.91 4.29 -2.61
CA ILE A 313 -15.77 5.66 -2.11
C ILE A 313 -15.34 6.57 -3.26
N SER A 314 -16.31 7.30 -3.84
CA SER A 314 -16.10 8.12 -5.04
C SER A 314 -16.18 9.63 -4.78
N ALA A 315 -16.35 10.06 -3.52
CA ALA A 315 -16.43 11.47 -3.17
C ALA A 315 -15.18 12.24 -3.66
N PRO A 316 -15.33 13.47 -4.19
CA PRO A 316 -14.20 14.34 -4.47
C PRO A 316 -13.56 14.78 -3.15
N LEU A 317 -12.24 14.60 -3.04
CA LEU A 317 -11.50 14.97 -1.84
C LEU A 317 -10.75 16.29 -2.05
N LEU A 318 -10.72 17.11 -1.02
CA LEU A 318 -10.05 18.39 -1.02
C LEU A 318 -8.58 18.25 -0.65
N GLY A 319 -7.73 19.06 -1.27
CA GLY A 319 -6.31 19.10 -0.95
C GLY A 319 -5.60 17.76 -1.25
N ALA A 320 -5.95 17.11 -2.33
CA ALA A 320 -5.46 15.79 -2.69
C ALA A 320 -5.11 15.67 -4.18
N SER A 321 -4.64 16.76 -4.81
CA SER A 321 -4.40 16.87 -6.26
C SER A 321 -5.67 16.74 -7.13
N ARG A 322 -5.53 16.95 -8.43
CA ARG A 322 -6.64 16.82 -9.43
C ARG A 322 -7.14 15.37 -9.58
N LEU A 323 -6.43 14.41 -9.01
CA LEU A 323 -6.78 13.00 -9.12
C LEU A 323 -8.07 12.67 -8.36
N PHE A 324 -8.35 13.31 -7.24
CA PHE A 324 -9.51 13.09 -6.39
C PHE A 324 -10.69 14.01 -6.78
#